data_aa9204085f96f60af478359521118175
#
_entry.id   aa9204085f96f60af478359521118175
#
_cell.length_a   1.000
_cell.length_b   1.000
_cell.length_c   1.000
_cell.angle_alpha   90.00
_cell.angle_beta   90.00
_cell.angle_gamma   90.00
#
_symmetry.space_group_name_H-M   'P 1'
#
loop_
_entity.id
_entity.type
_entity.pdbx_description
1 polymer ?
#
loop_
_entity_poly.entity_id
_entity_poly.type
_entity_poly.pdbx_seq_one_letter_code
_entity_poly.pdbx_strand_id
1 'polypeptide(L)'
;KLPFVANGCTMLLCVEGRAVVTTNTRKRTFRKGDLLVLFSDTLFAPLCVSPSFTAEYISLSLELTGEIFYKMTSPAFWDGLYEYPVCRLSEAQYSLADGVFKQMIWAMENGDEESRKNILQNCIYNVFLALDIVFKPMFPDLGKCYQKDQSRVLFGKFMSLLAKNFHVKRDVRYYADRLCITTDYLYKITCKIEQRTPKEIIDLFVVTELKRYLDNTE
;
A
#
# COMPACT_ATOMS: atom_id res chain seq x y z
N LYS A 1 -13.53 10.10 16.77
CA LYS A 1 -13.14 8.83 16.14
C LYS A 1 -11.63 8.67 16.32
N LEU A 2 -11.20 7.52 16.81
CA LEU A 2 -9.77 7.25 17.04
C LEU A 2 -9.03 7.10 15.71
N PRO A 3 -7.80 7.59 15.59
CA PRO A 3 -6.96 7.29 14.44
C PRO A 3 -6.64 5.79 14.40
N PHE A 4 -6.50 5.24 13.20
CA PHE A 4 -6.04 3.86 13.03
C PHE A 4 -4.84 3.80 12.08
N VAL A 5 -4.06 2.76 12.20
CA VAL A 5 -2.93 2.49 11.32
C VAL A 5 -3.38 1.44 10.31
N ALA A 6 -3.23 1.74 9.02
CA ALA A 6 -3.52 0.77 7.98
C ALA A 6 -2.58 -0.44 8.10
N ASN A 7 -3.13 -1.64 7.93
CA ASN A 7 -2.34 -2.87 7.92
C ASN A 7 -2.37 -3.46 6.50
N GLY A 8 -1.23 -3.39 5.82
CA GLY A 8 -1.15 -3.72 4.40
C GLY A 8 -1.48 -2.52 3.50
N CYS A 9 -2.28 -2.72 2.47
CA CYS A 9 -2.76 -1.65 1.61
C CYS A 9 -4.28 -1.54 1.72
N THR A 10 -4.78 -0.35 1.98
CA THR A 10 -6.22 -0.06 1.98
C THR A 10 -6.53 1.00 0.94
N MET A 11 -7.44 0.69 0.05
CA MET A 11 -7.96 1.62 -0.95
C MET A 11 -9.39 2.00 -0.60
N LEU A 12 -9.72 3.29 -0.67
CA LEU A 12 -11.07 3.80 -0.48
C LEU A 12 -11.48 4.61 -1.72
N LEU A 13 -12.62 4.29 -2.31
CA LEU A 13 -13.23 5.06 -3.38
C LEU A 13 -14.41 5.86 -2.82
N CYS A 14 -14.36 7.18 -2.91
CA CYS A 14 -15.47 8.02 -2.45
C CYS A 14 -16.60 8.02 -3.48
N VAL A 15 -17.71 7.43 -3.10
CA VAL A 15 -18.90 7.32 -3.95
C VAL A 15 -19.78 8.56 -3.82
N GLU A 16 -19.92 9.11 -2.62
CA GLU A 16 -20.74 10.29 -2.36
C GLU A 16 -20.19 11.14 -1.22
N GLY A 17 -20.52 12.42 -1.23
CA GLY A 17 -20.18 13.35 -0.16
C GLY A 17 -18.70 13.75 -0.15
N ARG A 18 -18.24 14.13 1.05
CA ARG A 18 -16.85 14.53 1.28
C ARG A 18 -16.43 14.26 2.72
N ALA A 19 -15.13 14.03 2.89
CA ALA A 19 -14.48 13.94 4.19
C ALA A 19 -13.22 14.81 4.23
N VAL A 20 -12.86 15.30 5.41
CA VAL A 20 -11.54 15.80 5.71
C VAL A 20 -10.84 14.75 6.54
N VAL A 21 -9.70 14.29 6.06
CA VAL A 21 -8.94 13.23 6.67
C VAL A 21 -7.51 13.69 6.97
N THR A 22 -6.86 13.07 7.92
CA THR A 22 -5.40 13.18 8.06
C THR A 22 -4.75 11.89 7.58
N THR A 23 -3.70 12.03 6.78
CA THR A 23 -2.76 10.96 6.48
C THR A 23 -1.42 11.37 7.07
N ASN A 24 -0.96 10.62 8.06
CA ASN A 24 0.13 11.03 8.95
C ASN A 24 -0.18 12.40 9.59
N THR A 25 0.59 13.43 9.32
CA THR A 25 0.39 14.79 9.88
C THR A 25 -0.34 15.75 8.94
N ARG A 26 -0.65 15.34 7.71
CA ARG A 26 -1.20 16.23 6.69
C ARG A 26 -2.70 16.08 6.56
N LYS A 27 -3.43 17.21 6.60
CA LYS A 27 -4.87 17.26 6.32
C LYS A 27 -5.11 17.20 4.81
N ARG A 28 -6.09 16.38 4.41
CA ARG A 28 -6.47 16.20 3.01
C ARG A 28 -7.99 16.19 2.88
N THR A 29 -8.48 16.72 1.77
CA THR A 29 -9.90 16.61 1.42
C THR A 29 -10.07 15.37 0.54
N PHE A 30 -11.03 14.55 0.88
CA PHE A 30 -11.42 13.34 0.18
C PHE A 30 -12.90 13.45 -0.16
N ARG A 31 -13.25 13.49 -1.44
CA ARG A 31 -14.59 13.79 -1.94
C ARG A 31 -14.99 12.83 -3.06
N LYS A 32 -16.26 12.84 -3.44
CA LYS A 32 -16.79 12.06 -4.57
C LYS A 32 -15.84 12.09 -5.76
N GLY A 33 -15.52 10.91 -6.29
CA GLY A 33 -14.60 10.72 -7.39
C GLY A 33 -13.12 10.64 -7.02
N ASP A 34 -12.76 10.77 -5.73
CA ASP A 34 -11.39 10.59 -5.28
C ASP A 34 -11.14 9.13 -4.87
N LEU A 35 -9.95 8.63 -5.16
CA LEU A 35 -9.40 7.38 -4.64
C LEU A 35 -8.34 7.69 -3.60
N LEU A 36 -8.48 7.13 -2.41
CA LEU A 36 -7.49 7.23 -1.33
C LEU A 36 -6.78 5.88 -1.20
N VAL A 37 -5.45 5.89 -1.22
CA VAL A 37 -4.61 4.70 -1.04
C VAL A 37 -3.79 4.88 0.24
N LEU A 38 -3.93 3.95 1.16
CA LEU A 38 -3.21 3.92 2.44
C LEU A 38 -2.32 2.69 2.48
N PHE A 39 -1.07 2.86 2.86
CA PHE A 39 -0.14 1.76 3.10
C PHE A 39 0.03 1.49 4.58
N SER A 40 0.64 0.34 4.89
CA SER A 40 1.09 0.03 6.25
C SER A 40 1.86 1.23 6.81
N ASP A 41 1.63 1.52 8.07
CA ASP A 41 2.22 2.65 8.81
C ASP A 41 1.63 4.02 8.52
N THR A 42 0.70 4.15 7.57
CA THR A 42 -0.03 5.41 7.42
C THR A 42 -1.01 5.58 8.59
N LEU A 43 -0.74 6.58 9.41
CA LEU A 43 -1.70 7.00 10.44
C LEU A 43 -2.85 7.74 9.77
N PHE A 44 -4.02 7.13 9.78
CA PHE A 44 -5.24 7.68 9.18
C PHE A 44 -6.23 8.09 10.25
N ALA A 45 -6.80 9.29 10.13
CA ALA A 45 -7.91 9.71 10.96
C ALA A 45 -8.91 10.56 10.18
N PRO A 46 -10.20 10.21 10.19
CA PRO A 46 -11.25 11.09 9.70
C PRO A 46 -11.46 12.22 10.71
N LEU A 47 -11.34 13.48 10.25
CA LEU A 47 -11.58 14.67 11.07
C LEU A 47 -13.03 15.13 10.97
N CYS A 48 -13.57 15.19 9.77
CA CYS A 48 -14.90 15.66 9.47
C CYS A 48 -15.45 14.90 8.27
N VAL A 49 -16.70 14.51 8.32
CA VAL A 49 -17.39 13.84 7.21
C VAL A 49 -18.74 14.52 6.98
N SER A 50 -19.14 14.67 5.71
CA SER A 50 -20.49 15.15 5.41
C SER A 50 -21.53 14.10 5.73
N PRO A 51 -22.80 14.46 5.98
CA PRO A 51 -23.88 13.50 6.28
C PRO A 51 -24.07 12.46 5.17
N SER A 52 -23.83 12.84 3.91
CA SER A 52 -23.96 11.96 2.75
C SER A 52 -22.69 11.19 2.40
N PHE A 53 -21.65 11.23 3.26
CA PHE A 53 -20.38 10.59 2.91
C PHE A 53 -20.52 9.07 2.87
N THR A 54 -20.24 8.53 1.68
CA THR A 54 -20.18 7.09 1.42
C THR A 54 -18.92 6.77 0.66
N ALA A 55 -18.21 5.74 1.08
CA ALA A 55 -17.03 5.23 0.41
C ALA A 55 -17.03 3.70 0.41
N GLU A 56 -16.68 3.12 -0.71
CA GLU A 56 -16.32 1.71 -0.82
C GLU A 56 -14.85 1.54 -0.43
N TYR A 57 -14.51 0.43 0.20
CA TYR A 57 -13.12 0.17 0.57
C TYR A 57 -12.74 -1.29 0.36
N ILE A 58 -11.46 -1.48 0.05
CA ILE A 58 -10.81 -2.80 -0.02
C ILE A 58 -9.55 -2.72 0.81
N SER A 59 -9.36 -3.67 1.71
CA SER A 59 -8.15 -3.80 2.52
C SER A 59 -7.44 -5.11 2.20
N LEU A 60 -6.15 -5.01 1.91
CA LEU A 60 -5.28 -6.13 1.57
C LEU A 60 -4.36 -6.44 2.72
N SER A 61 -4.09 -7.72 2.93
CA SER A 61 -3.03 -8.17 3.83
C SER A 61 -1.65 -7.68 3.37
N LEU A 62 -0.70 -7.64 4.29
CA LEU A 62 0.71 -7.36 3.98
C LEU A 62 1.29 -8.33 2.96
N GLU A 63 0.89 -9.59 3.02
CA GLU A 63 1.34 -10.63 2.09
C GLU A 63 0.90 -10.32 0.65
N LEU A 64 -0.40 -10.11 0.44
CA LEU A 64 -0.95 -9.75 -0.87
C LEU A 64 -0.38 -8.43 -1.39
N THR A 65 -0.23 -7.45 -0.51
CA THR A 65 0.40 -6.18 -0.83
C THR A 65 1.84 -6.39 -1.31
N GLY A 66 2.63 -7.21 -0.60
CA GLY A 66 4.01 -7.52 -0.97
C GLY A 66 4.14 -8.19 -2.34
N GLU A 67 3.23 -9.11 -2.70
CA GLU A 67 3.22 -9.75 -4.01
C GLU A 67 2.95 -8.76 -5.15
N ILE A 68 2.07 -7.79 -4.93
CA ILE A 68 1.76 -6.73 -5.89
C ILE A 68 2.91 -5.74 -6.00
N PHE A 69 3.49 -5.33 -4.88
CA PHE A 69 4.67 -4.45 -4.84
C PHE A 69 5.83 -5.00 -5.66
N TYR A 70 6.03 -6.31 -5.62
CA TYR A 70 7.08 -6.95 -6.43
C TYR A 70 6.86 -6.82 -7.93
N LYS A 71 5.60 -6.78 -8.39
CA LYS A 71 5.26 -6.64 -9.81
C LYS A 71 5.39 -5.19 -10.30
N MET A 72 5.24 -4.21 -9.39
CA MET A 72 5.34 -2.78 -9.74
C MET A 72 6.79 -2.32 -9.71
N THR A 73 7.33 -1.98 -10.87
CA THR A 73 8.75 -1.65 -11.05
C THR A 73 9.08 -0.16 -11.01
N SER A 74 8.06 0.71 -10.97
CA SER A 74 8.25 2.17 -10.96
C SER A 74 8.40 2.71 -9.53
N PRO A 75 9.61 3.07 -9.07
CA PRO A 75 9.78 3.67 -7.74
C PRO A 75 9.05 5.01 -7.59
N ALA A 76 8.99 5.80 -8.68
CA ALA A 76 8.29 7.08 -8.70
C ALA A 76 6.80 6.97 -8.38
N PHE A 77 6.18 5.84 -8.75
CA PHE A 77 4.80 5.53 -8.45
C PHE A 77 4.55 5.46 -6.93
N TRP A 78 5.40 4.75 -6.20
CA TRP A 78 5.25 4.56 -4.75
C TRP A 78 5.41 5.87 -3.99
N ASP A 79 6.42 6.66 -4.36
CA ASP A 79 6.61 7.97 -3.73
C ASP A 79 5.48 8.93 -4.06
N GLY A 80 5.00 8.90 -5.28
CA GLY A 80 3.83 9.67 -5.68
C GLY A 80 2.63 9.33 -4.80
N LEU A 81 2.34 8.04 -4.57
CA LEU A 81 1.25 7.61 -3.71
C LEU A 81 1.47 7.95 -2.22
N TYR A 82 2.69 7.84 -1.70
CA TYR A 82 2.99 8.24 -0.33
C TYR A 82 2.82 9.75 -0.11
N GLU A 83 3.29 10.56 -1.04
CA GLU A 83 3.18 12.02 -0.95
C GLU A 83 1.75 12.50 -1.26
N TYR A 84 1.07 11.83 -2.20
CA TYR A 84 -0.27 12.17 -2.67
C TYR A 84 -1.23 10.97 -2.59
N PRO A 85 -1.55 10.50 -1.38
CA PRO A 85 -2.40 9.32 -1.19
C PRO A 85 -3.86 9.54 -1.64
N VAL A 86 -4.32 10.78 -1.77
CA VAL A 86 -5.62 11.11 -2.36
C VAL A 86 -5.43 11.43 -3.82
N CYS A 87 -5.87 10.52 -4.68
CA CYS A 87 -5.80 10.63 -6.13
C CYS A 87 -7.13 11.16 -6.65
N ARG A 88 -7.10 12.32 -7.29
CA ARG A 88 -8.27 12.87 -7.96
C ARG A 88 -8.43 12.22 -9.32
N LEU A 89 -9.53 11.49 -9.49
CA LEU A 89 -9.85 10.81 -10.74
C LEU A 89 -10.70 11.72 -11.64
N SER A 90 -10.49 11.63 -12.96
CA SER A 90 -11.46 12.14 -13.93
C SER A 90 -12.73 11.28 -13.90
N GLU A 91 -13.81 11.74 -14.51
CA GLU A 91 -15.07 10.99 -14.56
C GLU A 91 -14.89 9.61 -15.21
N ALA A 92 -14.13 9.54 -16.30
CA ALA A 92 -13.82 8.27 -16.97
C ALA A 92 -12.97 7.35 -16.07
N GLN A 93 -11.97 7.88 -15.38
CA GLN A 93 -11.14 7.11 -14.46
C GLN A 93 -11.93 6.62 -13.24
N TYR A 94 -12.84 7.46 -12.72
CA TYR A 94 -13.76 7.06 -11.65
C TYR A 94 -14.65 5.90 -12.07
N SER A 95 -15.27 5.98 -13.25
CA SER A 95 -16.12 4.90 -13.77
C SER A 95 -15.37 3.57 -13.90
N LEU A 96 -14.11 3.61 -14.34
CA LEU A 96 -13.26 2.43 -14.39
C LEU A 96 -12.93 1.89 -12.99
N ALA A 97 -12.56 2.77 -12.05
CA ALA A 97 -12.27 2.38 -10.68
C ALA A 97 -13.50 1.78 -9.98
N ASP A 98 -14.66 2.40 -10.12
CA ASP A 98 -15.94 1.91 -9.60
C ASP A 98 -16.26 0.50 -10.12
N GLY A 99 -16.08 0.27 -11.43
CA GLY A 99 -16.24 -1.06 -12.02
C GLY A 99 -15.31 -2.11 -11.42
N VAL A 100 -14.05 -1.76 -11.20
CA VAL A 100 -13.06 -2.65 -10.56
C VAL A 100 -13.42 -2.91 -9.10
N PHE A 101 -13.86 -1.90 -8.34
CA PHE A 101 -14.31 -2.09 -6.95
C PHE A 101 -15.52 -3.03 -6.89
N LYS A 102 -16.51 -2.86 -7.76
CA LYS A 102 -17.67 -3.76 -7.87
C LYS A 102 -17.26 -5.19 -8.22
N GLN A 103 -16.29 -5.37 -9.12
CA GLN A 103 -15.76 -6.69 -9.45
C GLN A 103 -15.08 -7.35 -8.23
N MET A 104 -14.32 -6.58 -7.45
CA MET A 104 -13.66 -7.09 -6.23
C MET A 104 -14.70 -7.49 -5.17
N ILE A 105 -15.72 -6.65 -4.94
CA ILE A 105 -16.81 -6.92 -4.00
C ILE A 105 -17.56 -8.19 -4.43
N TRP A 106 -17.93 -8.28 -5.70
CA TRP A 106 -18.61 -9.46 -6.25
C TRP A 106 -17.78 -10.74 -6.06
N ALA A 107 -16.47 -10.67 -6.30
CA ALA A 107 -15.57 -11.80 -6.10
C ALA A 107 -15.48 -12.22 -4.63
N MET A 108 -15.51 -11.27 -3.70
CA MET A 108 -15.52 -11.56 -2.25
C MET A 108 -16.78 -12.30 -1.81
N GLU A 109 -17.91 -12.00 -2.42
CA GLU A 109 -19.21 -12.59 -2.08
C GLU A 109 -19.44 -13.96 -2.74
N ASN A 110 -18.92 -14.17 -3.97
CA ASN A 110 -19.28 -15.31 -4.80
C ASN A 110 -18.12 -16.27 -5.14
N GLY A 111 -16.86 -15.82 -4.97
CA GLY A 111 -15.68 -16.62 -5.34
C GLY A 111 -15.31 -17.66 -4.27
N ASP A 112 -14.73 -18.79 -4.71
CA ASP A 112 -13.93 -19.64 -3.85
C ASP A 112 -12.63 -18.95 -3.45
N GLU A 113 -11.88 -19.52 -2.50
CA GLU A 113 -10.67 -18.87 -1.93
C GLU A 113 -9.61 -18.57 -2.99
N GLU A 114 -9.38 -19.49 -3.93
CA GLU A 114 -8.36 -19.33 -4.97
C GLU A 114 -8.79 -18.28 -6.02
N SER A 115 -10.02 -18.38 -6.52
CA SER A 115 -10.59 -17.40 -7.48
C SER A 115 -10.64 -16.00 -6.89
N ARG A 116 -11.05 -15.90 -5.63
CA ARG A 116 -11.11 -14.63 -4.87
C ARG A 116 -9.73 -13.99 -4.78
N LYS A 117 -8.71 -14.75 -4.36
CA LYS A 117 -7.32 -14.27 -4.28
C LYS A 117 -6.82 -13.78 -5.64
N ASN A 118 -7.01 -14.57 -6.69
CA ASN A 118 -6.54 -14.26 -8.04
C ASN A 118 -7.22 -13.01 -8.61
N ILE A 119 -8.54 -12.90 -8.46
CA ILE A 119 -9.30 -11.73 -8.94
C ILE A 119 -8.85 -10.47 -8.20
N LEU A 120 -8.74 -10.50 -6.88
CA LEU A 120 -8.29 -9.36 -6.09
C LEU A 120 -6.89 -8.90 -6.50
N GLN A 121 -5.94 -9.83 -6.64
CA GLN A 121 -4.58 -9.50 -7.07
C GLN A 121 -4.55 -8.82 -8.44
N ASN A 122 -5.27 -9.36 -9.42
CA ASN A 122 -5.32 -8.80 -10.76
C ASN A 122 -5.99 -7.43 -10.79
N CYS A 123 -7.13 -7.27 -10.11
CA CYS A 123 -7.84 -6.00 -10.02
C CYS A 123 -6.98 -4.90 -9.43
N ILE A 124 -6.30 -5.18 -8.32
CA ILE A 124 -5.47 -4.20 -7.63
C ILE A 124 -4.22 -3.86 -8.44
N TYR A 125 -3.61 -4.85 -9.06
CA TYR A 125 -2.49 -4.63 -9.96
C TYR A 125 -2.89 -3.70 -11.12
N ASN A 126 -4.06 -3.92 -11.72
CA ASN A 126 -4.61 -3.05 -12.78
C ASN A 126 -4.86 -1.63 -12.28
N VAL A 127 -5.42 -1.45 -11.07
CA VAL A 127 -5.59 -0.11 -10.46
C VAL A 127 -4.24 0.58 -10.31
N PHE A 128 -3.21 -0.10 -9.84
CA PHE A 128 -1.88 0.47 -9.68
C PHE A 128 -1.22 0.83 -11.01
N LEU A 129 -1.38 -0.01 -12.04
CA LEU A 129 -0.91 0.34 -13.39
C LEU A 129 -1.61 1.57 -13.94
N ALA A 130 -2.93 1.69 -13.71
CA ALA A 130 -3.68 2.86 -14.13
C ALA A 130 -3.25 4.13 -13.37
N LEU A 131 -3.00 4.03 -12.07
CA LEU A 131 -2.45 5.13 -11.27
C LEU A 131 -1.04 5.52 -11.72
N ASP A 132 -0.18 4.56 -12.10
CA ASP A 132 1.15 4.86 -12.64
C ASP A 132 1.06 5.70 -13.94
N ILE A 133 0.08 5.42 -14.79
CA ILE A 133 -0.20 6.25 -15.98
C ILE A 133 -0.58 7.68 -15.59
N VAL A 134 -1.35 7.86 -14.51
CA VAL A 134 -1.76 9.18 -14.01
C VAL A 134 -0.59 9.92 -13.37
N PHE A 135 0.24 9.23 -12.60
CA PHE A 135 1.34 9.85 -11.86
C PHE A 135 2.55 10.22 -12.73
N LYS A 136 2.89 9.42 -13.73
CA LYS A 136 4.04 9.68 -14.61
C LYS A 136 4.08 11.09 -15.20
N PRO A 137 2.99 11.64 -15.76
CA PRO A 137 2.98 13.01 -16.26
C PRO A 137 3.05 14.08 -15.18
N MET A 138 2.51 13.80 -13.98
CA MET A 138 2.48 14.76 -12.86
C MET A 138 3.86 14.92 -12.23
N PHE A 139 4.73 13.93 -12.36
CA PHE A 139 6.04 13.88 -11.72
C PHE A 139 7.15 13.46 -12.69
N PRO A 140 7.37 14.23 -13.80
CA PRO A 140 8.33 13.86 -14.85
C PRO A 140 9.77 13.78 -14.32
N ASP A 141 10.08 14.52 -13.28
CA ASP A 141 11.42 14.55 -12.68
C ASP A 141 11.65 13.48 -11.61
N LEU A 142 10.59 12.93 -11.01
CA LEU A 142 10.72 11.79 -10.11
C LEU A 142 11.35 10.58 -10.82
N GLY A 143 10.95 10.31 -12.05
CA GLY A 143 11.55 9.24 -12.86
C GLY A 143 13.04 9.46 -13.16
N LYS A 144 13.50 10.70 -13.33
CA LYS A 144 14.90 11.02 -13.61
C LYS A 144 15.78 10.95 -12.36
N CYS A 145 15.27 11.35 -11.21
CA CYS A 145 15.96 11.17 -9.91
C CYS A 145 16.07 9.70 -9.52
N TYR A 146 15.12 8.87 -9.90
CA TYR A 146 15.02 7.47 -9.48
C TYR A 146 15.90 6.50 -10.25
N GLN A 147 16.32 6.81 -11.46
CA GLN A 147 17.36 6.00 -12.14
C GLN A 147 18.67 5.93 -11.33
N LYS A 148 18.86 6.81 -10.32
CA LYS A 148 20.05 6.83 -9.44
C LYS A 148 19.80 6.25 -8.03
N ASP A 149 18.57 6.11 -7.55
CA ASP A 149 18.34 5.63 -6.18
C ASP A 149 17.98 4.14 -6.13
N GLN A 150 19.00 3.30 -6.28
CA GLN A 150 18.88 1.85 -6.09
C GLN A 150 18.32 1.47 -4.70
N SER A 151 18.35 2.39 -3.73
CA SER A 151 17.93 2.13 -2.35
C SER A 151 16.46 1.73 -2.27
N ARG A 152 15.58 2.38 -3.02
CA ARG A 152 14.14 2.06 -2.99
C ARG A 152 13.77 0.77 -3.69
N VAL A 153 14.44 0.48 -4.81
CA VAL A 153 14.29 -0.83 -5.48
C VAL A 153 14.72 -1.96 -4.55
N LEU A 154 15.84 -1.76 -3.86
CA LEU A 154 16.34 -2.72 -2.86
C LEU A 154 15.42 -2.82 -1.65
N PHE A 155 14.86 -1.70 -1.19
CA PHE A 155 13.88 -1.71 -0.11
C PHE A 155 12.61 -2.49 -0.49
N GLY A 156 12.04 -2.26 -1.67
CA GLY A 156 10.90 -3.03 -2.17
C GLY A 156 11.19 -4.53 -2.26
N LYS A 157 12.39 -4.91 -2.76
CA LYS A 157 12.85 -6.31 -2.75
C LYS A 157 13.00 -6.87 -1.34
N PHE A 158 13.52 -6.07 -0.39
CA PHE A 158 13.61 -6.44 1.02
C PHE A 158 12.24 -6.74 1.61
N MET A 159 11.26 -5.85 1.42
CA MET A 159 9.90 -6.02 1.91
C MET A 159 9.22 -7.27 1.32
N SER A 160 9.43 -7.52 0.03
CA SER A 160 8.91 -8.72 -0.64
C SER A 160 9.53 -10.01 -0.11
N LEU A 161 10.85 -10.02 0.13
CA LEU A 161 11.53 -11.16 0.76
C LEU A 161 11.07 -11.37 2.19
N LEU A 162 10.85 -10.27 2.93
CA LEU A 162 10.37 -10.30 4.30
C LEU A 162 8.96 -10.91 4.37
N ALA A 163 8.04 -10.43 3.56
CA ALA A 163 6.66 -10.94 3.51
C ALA A 163 6.59 -12.47 3.29
N LYS A 164 7.55 -13.02 2.53
CA LYS A 164 7.61 -14.46 2.25
C LYS A 164 8.30 -15.29 3.35
N ASN A 165 9.18 -14.70 4.12
CA ASN A 165 10.12 -15.49 4.95
C ASN A 165 10.12 -15.12 6.45
N PHE A 166 9.41 -14.07 6.89
CA PHE A 166 9.48 -13.54 8.26
C PHE A 166 9.10 -14.56 9.34
N HIS A 167 8.26 -15.53 9.04
CA HIS A 167 7.85 -16.59 9.97
C HIS A 167 8.97 -17.60 10.24
N VAL A 168 9.93 -17.77 9.31
CA VAL A 168 11.06 -18.71 9.46
C VAL A 168 12.39 -17.99 9.62
N LYS A 169 12.57 -16.86 8.98
CA LYS A 169 13.82 -16.10 8.92
C LYS A 169 13.66 -14.72 9.55
N ARG A 170 14.33 -14.50 10.68
CA ARG A 170 14.28 -13.25 11.45
C ARG A 170 15.61 -12.53 11.55
N ASP A 171 16.64 -13.05 10.88
CA ASP A 171 17.99 -12.49 10.87
C ASP A 171 18.15 -11.50 9.70
N VAL A 172 18.60 -10.30 10.00
CA VAL A 172 18.87 -9.23 9.01
C VAL A 172 19.88 -9.70 7.96
N ARG A 173 20.86 -10.48 8.36
CA ARG A 173 21.90 -11.00 7.47
C ARG A 173 21.32 -11.86 6.35
N TYR A 174 20.34 -12.71 6.67
CA TYR A 174 19.63 -13.52 5.66
C TYR A 174 19.07 -12.67 4.53
N TYR A 175 18.44 -11.56 4.85
CA TYR A 175 17.84 -10.66 3.86
C TYR A 175 18.89 -9.89 3.07
N ALA A 176 19.93 -9.41 3.73
CA ALA A 176 21.04 -8.72 3.09
C ALA A 176 21.76 -9.63 2.08
N ASP A 177 22.06 -10.87 2.46
CA ASP A 177 22.70 -11.87 1.60
C ASP A 177 21.85 -12.18 0.37
N ARG A 178 20.52 -12.33 0.54
CA ARG A 178 19.58 -12.57 -0.57
C ARG A 178 19.46 -11.39 -1.52
N LEU A 179 19.70 -10.20 -1.05
CA LEU A 179 19.71 -8.97 -1.85
C LEU A 179 21.09 -8.67 -2.45
N CYS A 180 22.11 -9.49 -2.14
CA CYS A 180 23.50 -9.28 -2.55
C CYS A 180 24.06 -7.93 -2.09
N ILE A 181 23.73 -7.51 -0.85
CA ILE A 181 24.17 -6.27 -0.22
C ILE A 181 24.69 -6.56 1.21
N THR A 182 25.40 -5.59 1.79
CA THR A 182 25.82 -5.67 3.20
C THR A 182 24.66 -5.32 4.14
N THR A 183 24.73 -5.84 5.37
CA THR A 183 23.77 -5.49 6.42
C THR A 183 23.76 -3.99 6.71
N ASP A 184 24.93 -3.34 6.68
CA ASP A 184 25.06 -1.89 6.87
C ASP A 184 24.39 -1.09 5.76
N TYR A 185 24.44 -1.59 4.52
CA TYR A 185 23.76 -0.93 3.42
C TYR A 185 22.24 -1.11 3.51
N LEU A 186 21.78 -2.31 3.89
CA LEU A 186 20.36 -2.53 4.17
C LEU A 186 19.88 -1.62 5.32
N TYR A 187 20.67 -1.48 6.39
CA TYR A 187 20.36 -0.55 7.48
C TYR A 187 20.22 0.90 6.99
N LYS A 188 21.17 1.39 6.18
CA LYS A 188 21.08 2.74 5.60
C LYS A 188 19.84 2.93 4.75
N ILE A 189 19.48 1.92 3.96
CA ILE A 189 18.29 1.95 3.09
C ILE A 189 17.01 2.05 3.95
N THR A 190 16.85 1.17 4.92
CA THR A 190 15.63 1.11 5.74
C THR A 190 15.48 2.35 6.62
N CYS A 191 16.57 2.83 7.23
CA CYS A 191 16.53 4.07 8.01
C CYS A 191 16.22 5.30 7.14
N LYS A 192 16.73 5.34 5.90
CA LYS A 192 16.46 6.43 4.97
C LYS A 192 14.99 6.47 4.53
N ILE A 193 14.37 5.31 4.30
CA ILE A 193 13.02 5.20 3.71
C ILE A 193 11.93 5.18 4.79
N GLU A 194 12.11 4.35 5.82
CA GLU A 194 11.10 4.09 6.86
C GLU A 194 11.46 4.68 8.23
N GLN A 195 12.64 5.28 8.36
CA GLN A 195 13.17 5.77 9.66
C GLN A 195 13.24 4.66 10.73
N ARG A 196 13.36 3.42 10.28
CA ARG A 196 13.44 2.20 11.11
C ARG A 196 14.60 1.34 10.67
N THR A 197 15.15 0.60 11.61
CA THR A 197 16.17 -0.41 11.32
C THR A 197 15.55 -1.63 10.64
N PRO A 198 16.32 -2.43 9.86
CA PRO A 198 15.80 -3.67 9.28
C PRO A 198 15.23 -4.62 10.33
N LYS A 199 15.85 -4.66 11.51
CA LYS A 199 15.42 -5.51 12.63
C LYS A 199 14.04 -5.08 13.15
N GLU A 200 13.84 -3.77 13.37
CA GLU A 200 12.54 -3.24 13.80
C GLU A 200 11.43 -3.54 12.78
N ILE A 201 11.74 -3.48 11.48
CA ILE A 201 10.77 -3.82 10.43
C ILE A 201 10.44 -5.32 10.49
N ILE A 202 11.43 -6.19 10.61
CA ILE A 202 11.22 -7.64 10.76
C ILE A 202 10.37 -7.94 11.99
N ASP A 203 10.70 -7.36 13.13
CA ASP A 203 9.98 -7.58 14.38
C ASP A 203 8.54 -7.06 14.32
N LEU A 204 8.31 -5.93 13.64
CA LEU A 204 6.96 -5.40 13.40
C LEU A 204 6.10 -6.39 12.60
N PHE A 205 6.65 -7.00 11.54
CA PHE A 205 5.96 -8.04 10.76
C PHE A 205 5.58 -9.23 11.64
N VAL A 206 6.52 -9.72 12.45
CA VAL A 206 6.28 -10.85 13.37
C VAL A 206 5.17 -10.51 14.38
N VAL A 207 5.24 -9.33 15.01
CA VAL A 207 4.25 -8.91 16.02
C VAL A 207 2.86 -8.74 15.39
N THR A 208 2.80 -8.16 14.21
CA THR A 208 1.54 -7.97 13.50
C THR A 208 0.87 -9.31 13.19
N GLU A 209 1.65 -10.27 12.73
CA GLU A 209 1.16 -11.59 12.39
C GLU A 209 0.73 -12.40 13.63
N LEU A 210 1.50 -12.29 14.72
CA LEU A 210 1.11 -12.89 16.01
C LEU A 210 -0.22 -12.34 16.52
N LYS A 211 -0.44 -11.03 16.44
CA LYS A 211 -1.74 -10.41 16.81
C LYS A 211 -2.87 -10.97 15.96
N ARG A 212 -2.67 -11.08 14.65
CA ARG A 212 -3.67 -11.66 13.73
C ARG A 212 -4.03 -13.10 14.11
N TYR A 213 -3.06 -13.91 14.49
CA TYR A 213 -3.33 -15.28 14.96
C TYR A 213 -4.10 -15.31 16.27
N LEU A 214 -3.79 -14.43 17.20
CA LEU A 214 -4.50 -14.34 18.48
C LEU A 214 -5.95 -13.86 18.31
N ASP A 215 -6.17 -12.88 17.45
CA ASP A 215 -7.51 -12.32 17.17
C ASP A 215 -8.41 -13.31 16.40
N ASN A 216 -7.84 -14.31 15.69
CA ASN A 216 -8.59 -15.34 14.96
C ASN A 216 -8.76 -16.65 15.74
N THR A 217 -8.31 -16.73 17.00
CA THR A 217 -8.41 -17.92 17.83
C THR A 217 -9.53 -17.83 18.89
N GLU A 218 -10.37 -16.79 18.84
CA GLU A 218 -11.67 -16.70 19.51
C GLU A 218 -12.75 -17.03 18.47
#